data_94a8307b81a7a1b28d1b76de5c134286
#
_entry.id   94a8307b81a7a1b28d1b76de5c134286
#
_cell.length_a   1.000
_cell.length_b   1.000
_cell.length_c   1.000
_cell.angle_alpha   90.00
_cell.angle_beta   90.00
_cell.angle_gamma   90.00
#
_symmetry.space_group_name_H-M   'P 1'
#
loop_
_entity.id
_entity.type
_entity.pdbx_description
1 polymer ?
#
loop_
_entity_poly.entity_id
_entity_poly.type
_entity_poly.pdbx_seq_one_letter_code
_entity_poly.pdbx_strand_id
1 'polypeptide(L)'
;TREGTSERNSKTKMIEMPRTATGCCCAWRRRALGMTSRNVHRRRVVHSRLRKKTAMKSCSHPERIWMGPQYGSSRVLVLGESWYGDYEGDLVTDAGYIAAYLADQQVDRMYSKMANASGLGKKRFWELVAFTNFVQRVGDTLNCRPTRQQYLDAQDRLRRVLSELKPKGVWILGTEQGAYSEPVVRAMGVACEVSPHPTRIGVTSAWLGEGWHALVATLRSQG
;
A
#
# COMPACT_ATOMS: atom_id res chain seq x y z
N THR A 1 -43.55 -46.38 19.05
CA THR A 1 -44.53 -45.45 19.63
C THR A 1 -43.88 -44.56 20.64
N ARG A 2 -43.59 -43.37 20.30
CA ARG A 2 -43.59 -42.06 20.92
C ARG A 2 -42.47 -41.21 20.38
N GLU A 3 -42.89 -40.32 19.55
CA GLU A 3 -42.15 -39.14 19.09
C GLU A 3 -41.90 -38.19 20.27
N GLY A 4 -40.73 -37.57 20.31
CA GLY A 4 -40.34 -36.53 21.25
C GLY A 4 -39.54 -35.46 20.52
N THR A 5 -40.26 -34.52 19.91
CA THR A 5 -39.74 -33.27 19.35
C THR A 5 -39.28 -32.36 20.48
N SER A 6 -38.00 -32.01 20.51
CA SER A 6 -37.43 -30.96 21.38
C SER A 6 -37.08 -29.74 20.55
N GLU A 7 -37.99 -28.78 20.52
CA GLU A 7 -37.72 -27.40 20.06
C GLU A 7 -36.76 -26.71 21.05
N ARG A 8 -35.58 -26.33 20.60
CA ARG A 8 -34.69 -25.41 21.31
C ARG A 8 -34.79 -24.01 20.72
N ASN A 9 -35.56 -23.21 21.42
CA ASN A 9 -35.75 -21.78 21.25
C ASN A 9 -34.47 -21.03 21.62
N SER A 10 -33.65 -20.60 20.64
CA SER A 10 -32.49 -19.74 20.88
C SER A 10 -32.90 -18.29 20.69
N LYS A 11 -33.19 -17.61 21.79
CA LYS A 11 -33.35 -16.15 21.84
C LYS A 11 -31.99 -15.47 21.53
N THR A 12 -31.83 -14.94 20.35
CA THR A 12 -30.74 -14.04 20.00
C THR A 12 -30.94 -12.68 20.69
N LYS A 13 -30.17 -12.42 21.72
CA LYS A 13 -30.08 -11.12 22.38
C LYS A 13 -29.31 -10.17 21.46
N MET A 14 -30.00 -9.20 20.84
CA MET A 14 -29.38 -8.05 20.20
C MET A 14 -28.76 -7.19 21.30
N ILE A 15 -27.42 -7.05 21.22
CA ILE A 15 -26.66 -6.08 22.03
C ILE A 15 -26.63 -4.79 21.23
N GLU A 16 -27.42 -3.81 21.68
CA GLU A 16 -27.32 -2.42 21.22
C GLU A 16 -25.97 -1.84 21.68
N MET A 17 -25.15 -1.42 20.73
CA MET A 17 -23.97 -0.61 21.02
C MET A 17 -24.34 0.87 21.06
N PRO A 18 -23.90 1.62 22.05
CA PRO A 18 -24.14 3.05 22.12
C PRO A 18 -23.31 3.82 21.09
N ARG A 19 -23.97 4.68 20.33
CA ARG A 19 -23.36 5.73 19.51
C ARG A 19 -22.98 6.90 20.42
N THR A 20 -21.71 7.11 20.65
CA THR A 20 -21.04 8.39 21.03
C THR A 20 -19.53 8.10 20.96
N ALA A 21 -18.63 8.94 20.54
CA ALA A 21 -18.47 10.36 20.51
C ALA A 21 -17.38 10.74 19.52
N THR A 22 -17.61 11.83 18.85
CA THR A 22 -16.64 12.77 18.27
C THR A 22 -15.51 13.12 19.23
N GLY A 23 -14.29 13.24 18.69
CA GLY A 23 -13.25 14.06 19.27
C GLY A 23 -12.15 13.28 19.99
N CYS A 24 -11.03 13.06 19.32
CA CYS A 24 -9.78 12.77 20.02
C CYS A 24 -8.65 13.65 19.47
N CYS A 25 -8.62 14.89 19.97
CA CYS A 25 -7.44 15.73 19.97
C CYS A 25 -6.45 15.16 20.97
N CYS A 26 -5.43 14.45 20.54
CA CYS A 26 -4.32 14.07 21.41
C CYS A 26 -3.39 15.26 21.62
N ALA A 27 -3.70 16.04 22.67
CA ALA A 27 -2.79 17.03 23.23
C ALA A 27 -1.69 16.32 24.01
N TRP A 28 -0.49 16.27 23.46
CA TRP A 28 0.71 15.88 24.21
C TRP A 28 1.15 17.05 25.10
N ARG A 29 0.96 16.90 26.40
CA ARG A 29 1.54 17.78 27.42
C ARG A 29 3.07 17.70 27.36
N ARG A 30 3.71 18.79 26.93
CA ARG A 30 5.14 19.04 27.19
C ARG A 30 5.30 19.42 28.64
N ARG A 31 6.02 18.61 29.40
CA ARG A 31 6.56 19.05 30.70
C ARG A 31 7.73 20.01 30.42
N ALA A 32 7.55 21.25 30.82
CA ALA A 32 8.60 22.23 30.88
C ALA A 32 9.53 21.90 32.06
N LEU A 33 10.79 21.61 31.79
CA LEU A 33 11.88 21.72 32.74
C LEU A 33 12.56 23.06 32.46
N GLY A 34 12.56 23.92 33.47
CA GLY A 34 13.16 25.23 33.42
C GLY A 34 14.68 25.14 33.23
N MET A 35 15.18 25.92 32.31
CA MET A 35 16.58 26.33 32.27
C MET A 35 16.63 27.82 31.91
N THR A 36 17.37 28.52 32.78
CA THR A 36 17.60 29.94 32.87
C THR A 36 18.21 30.56 31.61
N SER A 37 17.72 31.77 31.38
CA SER A 37 18.22 32.79 30.46
C SER A 37 19.74 32.93 30.45
N ARG A 38 20.35 32.84 29.26
CA ARG A 38 21.54 33.64 28.90
C ARG A 38 21.37 34.18 27.49
N ASN A 39 21.29 35.50 27.42
CA ASN A 39 21.31 36.32 26.21
C ASN A 39 22.48 35.92 25.29
N VAL A 40 22.19 35.50 24.08
CA VAL A 40 23.14 35.54 22.95
C VAL A 40 22.41 36.10 21.75
N HIS A 41 22.74 37.37 21.45
CA HIS A 41 22.43 38.02 20.19
C HIS A 41 22.99 37.16 19.04
N ARG A 42 22.18 36.35 18.36
CA ARG A 42 22.52 35.77 17.08
C ARG A 42 21.66 36.38 15.97
N ARG A 43 22.37 37.13 15.13
CA ARG A 43 21.85 37.69 13.88
C ARG A 43 21.09 36.63 13.10
N ARG A 44 19.79 36.86 12.88
CA ARG A 44 18.98 36.07 11.93
C ARG A 44 19.49 36.35 10.54
N VAL A 45 20.27 35.42 9.99
CA VAL A 45 20.46 35.33 8.54
C VAL A 45 19.21 34.66 7.99
N VAL A 46 18.34 35.47 7.41
CA VAL A 46 17.16 34.99 6.69
C VAL A 46 17.66 34.42 5.36
N HIS A 47 17.96 33.14 5.35
CA HIS A 47 18.09 32.42 4.08
C HIS A 47 16.68 32.13 3.55
N SER A 48 16.18 33.05 2.73
CA SER A 48 15.07 32.79 1.83
C SER A 48 15.53 31.73 0.81
N ARG A 49 15.41 30.46 1.17
CA ARG A 49 15.48 29.37 0.19
C ARG A 49 14.23 29.51 -0.66
N LEU A 50 14.36 30.15 -1.82
CA LEU A 50 13.46 29.95 -2.95
C LEU A 50 13.42 28.44 -3.22
N ARG A 51 12.40 27.78 -2.71
CA ARG A 51 12.04 26.43 -3.16
C ARG A 51 11.61 26.58 -4.63
N LYS A 52 12.56 26.34 -5.55
CA LYS A 52 12.23 26.07 -6.95
C LYS A 52 11.24 24.91 -6.89
N LYS A 53 9.97 25.17 -7.15
CA LYS A 53 8.98 24.15 -7.49
C LYS A 53 9.44 23.52 -8.80
N THR A 54 10.30 22.53 -8.70
CA THR A 54 10.63 21.66 -9.84
C THR A 54 9.34 20.92 -10.12
N ALA A 55 8.66 21.29 -11.21
CA ALA A 55 7.53 20.55 -11.71
C ALA A 55 8.01 19.11 -11.89
N MET A 56 7.55 18.20 -11.01
CA MET A 56 7.84 16.79 -11.13
C MET A 56 7.25 16.34 -12.47
N LYS A 57 8.14 16.15 -13.47
CA LYS A 57 7.78 15.46 -14.70
C LYS A 57 7.10 14.16 -14.31
N SER A 58 5.86 13.98 -14.72
CA SER A 58 5.12 12.73 -14.62
C SER A 58 5.97 11.63 -15.27
N CYS A 59 6.66 10.86 -14.43
CA CYS A 59 7.56 9.82 -14.90
C CYS A 59 6.82 8.51 -15.03
N SER A 60 6.40 8.19 -16.21
CA SER A 60 6.04 6.85 -16.64
C SER A 60 7.30 6.01 -16.97
N HIS A 61 8.37 6.14 -16.18
CA HIS A 61 9.59 5.40 -16.45
C HIS A 61 9.48 3.97 -15.88
N PRO A 62 9.73 2.93 -16.71
CA PRO A 62 9.84 1.55 -16.26
C PRO A 62 10.90 1.37 -15.15
N GLU A 63 11.89 2.27 -15.09
CA GLU A 63 12.94 2.33 -14.06
C GLU A 63 12.41 2.50 -12.62
N ARG A 64 11.18 2.97 -12.45
CA ARG A 64 10.55 3.11 -11.13
C ARG A 64 9.76 1.89 -10.69
N ILE A 65 9.55 0.94 -11.58
CA ILE A 65 8.81 -0.29 -11.30
C ILE A 65 9.83 -1.35 -10.87
N TRP A 66 9.59 -2.00 -9.74
CA TRP A 66 10.31 -3.22 -9.43
C TRP A 66 9.88 -4.33 -10.39
N MET A 67 10.83 -4.98 -11.02
CA MET A 67 10.58 -6.17 -11.81
C MET A 67 11.51 -7.28 -11.33
N GLY A 68 10.96 -8.27 -10.67
CA GLY A 68 11.70 -9.42 -10.20
C GLY A 68 12.34 -10.18 -11.37
N PRO A 69 13.55 -10.75 -11.21
CA PRO A 69 14.28 -11.42 -12.29
C PRO A 69 13.53 -12.60 -12.89
N GLN A 70 12.54 -13.13 -12.21
CA GLN A 70 11.69 -14.24 -12.68
C GLN A 70 10.24 -13.81 -12.94
N TYR A 71 9.98 -12.51 -13.07
CA TYR A 71 8.65 -11.96 -13.37
C TYR A 71 8.01 -12.63 -14.59
N GLY A 72 8.78 -12.90 -15.64
CA GLY A 72 8.29 -13.54 -16.86
C GLY A 72 7.58 -14.89 -16.63
N SER A 73 7.92 -15.62 -15.56
CA SER A 73 7.31 -16.90 -15.23
C SER A 73 5.96 -16.76 -14.52
N SER A 74 5.77 -15.74 -13.69
CA SER A 74 4.53 -15.51 -12.94
C SER A 74 3.61 -14.49 -13.62
N ARG A 75 4.19 -13.43 -14.14
CA ARG A 75 3.53 -12.26 -14.70
C ARG A 75 2.47 -11.67 -13.76
N VAL A 76 2.78 -11.64 -12.46
CA VAL A 76 1.93 -11.01 -11.44
C VAL A 76 2.47 -9.63 -11.09
N LEU A 77 1.63 -8.61 -11.25
CA LEU A 77 1.89 -7.25 -10.77
C LEU A 77 1.27 -7.08 -9.39
N VAL A 78 2.04 -6.62 -8.42
CA VAL A 78 1.53 -6.16 -7.12
C VAL A 78 1.40 -4.65 -7.19
N LEU A 79 0.21 -4.13 -6.90
CA LEU A 79 -0.11 -2.71 -6.97
C LEU A 79 -0.32 -2.13 -5.58
N GLY A 80 0.66 -1.36 -5.09
CA GLY A 80 0.57 -0.57 -3.86
C GLY A 80 -0.23 0.72 -4.05
N GLU A 81 -0.54 1.42 -2.96
CA GLU A 81 -1.36 2.65 -3.01
C GLU A 81 -0.54 3.87 -3.43
N SER A 82 0.45 4.25 -2.61
CA SER A 82 1.25 5.46 -2.78
C SER A 82 2.51 5.39 -1.92
N TRP A 83 3.42 6.33 -2.14
CA TRP A 83 4.57 6.57 -1.28
C TRP A 83 4.20 7.51 -0.15
N TYR A 84 4.73 7.24 1.04
CA TYR A 84 4.54 8.04 2.24
C TYR A 84 5.88 8.31 2.90
N GLY A 85 6.18 9.58 3.18
CA GLY A 85 7.40 10.03 3.87
C GLY A 85 8.42 10.70 2.95
N ASP A 86 9.49 11.17 3.56
CA ASP A 86 10.61 11.81 2.86
C ASP A 86 11.63 10.74 2.48
N TYR A 87 11.79 10.51 1.20
CA TYR A 87 12.81 9.63 0.65
C TYR A 87 13.75 10.43 -0.25
N GLU A 88 15.04 10.16 -0.18
CA GLU A 88 16.07 10.79 -0.99
C GLU A 88 16.85 9.73 -1.80
N GLY A 89 17.42 10.16 -2.92
CA GLY A 89 18.25 9.31 -3.76
C GLY A 89 17.49 8.16 -4.42
N ASP A 90 18.13 7.01 -4.52
CA ASP A 90 17.59 5.81 -5.19
C ASP A 90 16.40 5.19 -4.47
N LEU A 91 16.20 5.51 -3.19
CA LEU A 91 15.05 5.05 -2.41
C LEU A 91 13.72 5.69 -2.83
N VAL A 92 13.76 6.70 -3.71
CA VAL A 92 12.56 7.35 -4.27
C VAL A 92 11.85 6.50 -5.33
N THR A 93 12.41 5.35 -5.69
CA THR A 93 11.83 4.44 -6.68
C THR A 93 11.39 3.13 -6.07
N ASP A 94 10.32 2.52 -6.61
CA ASP A 94 9.88 1.19 -6.17
C ASP A 94 11.03 0.17 -6.30
N ALA A 95 11.79 0.23 -7.38
CA ALA A 95 12.91 -0.66 -7.63
C ALA A 95 14.07 -0.47 -6.63
N GLY A 96 14.47 0.79 -6.39
CA GLY A 96 15.57 1.10 -5.45
C GLY A 96 15.23 0.70 -4.02
N TYR A 97 14.01 1.00 -3.58
CA TYR A 97 13.56 0.66 -2.24
C TYR A 97 13.49 -0.87 -2.01
N ILE A 98 12.93 -1.61 -2.98
CA ILE A 98 12.85 -3.07 -2.89
C ILE A 98 14.24 -3.71 -2.95
N ALA A 99 15.14 -3.19 -3.77
CA ALA A 99 16.52 -3.65 -3.81
C ALA A 99 17.21 -3.49 -2.43
N ALA A 100 17.09 -2.33 -1.80
CA ALA A 100 17.61 -2.06 -0.47
C ALA A 100 16.96 -2.97 0.61
N TYR A 101 15.64 -3.20 0.52
CA TYR A 101 14.93 -4.13 1.39
C TYR A 101 15.44 -5.58 1.22
N LEU A 102 15.69 -6.02 0.01
CA LEU A 102 16.22 -7.36 -0.27
C LEU A 102 17.66 -7.55 0.20
N ALA A 103 18.46 -6.48 0.16
CA ALA A 103 19.83 -6.44 0.69
C ALA A 103 19.91 -6.28 2.22
N ASP A 104 18.77 -6.32 2.93
CA ASP A 104 18.64 -6.11 4.39
C ASP A 104 19.13 -4.71 4.87
N GLN A 105 19.21 -3.75 3.96
CA GLN A 105 19.54 -2.35 4.26
C GLN A 105 18.32 -1.56 4.76
N GLN A 106 17.11 -2.08 4.50
CA GLN A 106 15.85 -1.53 4.95
C GLN A 106 14.96 -2.61 5.57
N VAL A 107 14.25 -2.25 6.63
CA VAL A 107 13.24 -3.11 7.25
C VAL A 107 11.86 -2.56 6.94
N ASP A 108 11.06 -3.29 6.19
CA ASP A 108 9.71 -2.90 5.84
C ASP A 108 8.71 -3.99 6.21
N ARG A 109 7.80 -3.64 7.13
CA ARG A 109 6.77 -4.56 7.61
C ARG A 109 5.71 -4.84 6.54
N MET A 110 5.42 -3.88 5.67
CA MET A 110 4.46 -4.04 4.58
C MET A 110 4.98 -5.07 3.58
N TYR A 111 6.22 -4.92 3.14
CA TYR A 111 6.85 -5.82 2.17
C TYR A 111 7.05 -7.23 2.73
N SER A 112 7.45 -7.33 4.00
CA SER A 112 7.54 -8.62 4.69
C SER A 112 6.17 -9.29 4.82
N LYS A 113 5.13 -8.52 5.13
CA LYS A 113 3.77 -9.05 5.27
C LYS A 113 3.22 -9.59 3.95
N MET A 114 3.47 -8.90 2.82
CA MET A 114 3.10 -9.38 1.49
C MET A 114 3.81 -10.70 1.13
N ALA A 115 5.12 -10.76 1.34
CA ALA A 115 5.89 -11.96 1.09
C ALA A 115 5.42 -13.14 1.95
N ASN A 116 5.15 -12.92 3.23
CA ASN A 116 4.60 -13.94 4.14
C ASN A 116 3.20 -14.39 3.74
N ALA A 117 2.34 -13.45 3.30
CA ALA A 117 0.99 -13.74 2.81
C ALA A 117 1.00 -14.67 1.59
N SER A 118 2.00 -14.54 0.73
CA SER A 118 2.14 -15.40 -0.45
C SER A 118 2.55 -16.84 -0.14
N GLY A 119 3.11 -17.11 1.05
CA GLY A 119 3.70 -18.39 1.41
C GLY A 119 5.04 -18.70 0.76
N LEU A 120 5.56 -17.81 -0.10
CA LEU A 120 6.80 -18.05 -0.86
C LEU A 120 8.08 -17.62 -0.12
N GLY A 121 7.93 -16.82 0.94
CA GLY A 121 9.05 -16.18 1.62
C GLY A 121 9.61 -14.96 0.88
N LYS A 122 10.44 -14.17 1.60
CA LYS A 122 10.93 -12.85 1.16
C LYS A 122 11.55 -12.88 -0.25
N LYS A 123 12.62 -13.65 -0.42
CA LYS A 123 13.40 -13.65 -1.66
C LYS A 123 12.56 -14.14 -2.85
N ARG A 124 11.92 -15.30 -2.69
CA ARG A 124 11.18 -15.94 -3.78
C ARG A 124 9.98 -15.11 -4.26
N PHE A 125 9.26 -14.48 -3.33
CA PHE A 125 8.15 -13.59 -3.68
C PHE A 125 8.62 -12.45 -4.60
N TRP A 126 9.64 -11.71 -4.16
CA TRP A 126 10.14 -10.55 -4.89
C TRP A 126 10.89 -10.90 -6.19
N GLU A 127 11.39 -12.12 -6.33
CA GLU A 127 11.90 -12.62 -7.60
C GLU A 127 10.80 -12.81 -8.66
N LEU A 128 9.61 -13.17 -8.22
CA LEU A 128 8.50 -13.56 -9.10
C LEU A 128 7.59 -12.41 -9.52
N VAL A 129 7.49 -11.34 -8.73
CA VAL A 129 6.51 -10.28 -8.96
C VAL A 129 7.14 -9.02 -9.54
N ALA A 130 6.31 -8.23 -10.26
CA ALA A 130 6.55 -6.81 -10.41
C ALA A 130 5.80 -6.05 -9.32
N PHE A 131 6.30 -4.87 -8.93
CA PHE A 131 5.64 -3.99 -7.97
C PHE A 131 5.73 -2.53 -8.41
N THR A 132 4.62 -1.82 -8.27
CA THR A 132 4.60 -0.36 -8.35
C THR A 132 3.46 0.19 -7.51
N ASN A 133 3.58 1.44 -7.08
CA ASN A 133 2.48 2.15 -6.46
C ASN A 133 1.54 2.73 -7.53
N PHE A 134 0.24 2.73 -7.27
CA PHE A 134 -0.78 3.28 -8.16
C PHE A 134 -0.60 4.79 -8.32
N VAL A 135 -0.51 5.52 -7.20
CA VAL A 135 -0.22 6.95 -7.17
C VAL A 135 1.28 7.15 -6.92
N GLN A 136 1.96 7.78 -7.87
CA GLN A 136 3.42 8.01 -7.84
C GLN A 136 3.80 9.32 -7.14
N ARG A 137 3.02 9.75 -6.19
CA ARG A 137 3.35 10.93 -5.39
C ARG A 137 3.82 10.50 -4.01
N VAL A 138 4.91 11.09 -3.57
CA VAL A 138 5.30 11.07 -2.17
C VAL A 138 4.44 12.09 -1.45
N GLY A 139 3.65 11.67 -0.48
CA GLY A 139 2.94 12.59 0.41
C GLY A 139 3.94 13.34 1.29
N ASP A 140 3.72 14.64 1.49
CA ASP A 140 4.59 15.49 2.32
C ASP A 140 4.63 15.04 3.79
N THR A 141 3.70 14.16 4.20
CA THR A 141 3.65 13.55 5.55
C THR A 141 3.14 12.12 5.46
N LEU A 142 3.49 11.30 6.46
CA LEU A 142 3.04 9.90 6.61
C LEU A 142 1.52 9.71 6.65
N ASN A 143 0.75 10.80 6.82
CA ASN A 143 -0.71 10.75 6.94
C ASN A 143 -1.45 11.34 5.73
N CYS A 144 -0.72 11.80 4.71
CA CYS A 144 -1.33 12.35 3.50
C CYS A 144 -1.73 11.25 2.53
N ARG A 145 -2.95 10.76 2.65
CA ARG A 145 -3.50 9.82 1.66
C ARG A 145 -3.73 10.51 0.31
N PRO A 146 -3.66 9.76 -0.79
CA PRO A 146 -4.01 10.30 -2.09
C PRO A 146 -5.43 10.85 -2.11
N THR A 147 -5.62 11.97 -2.79
CA THR A 147 -6.95 12.53 -3.04
C THR A 147 -7.66 11.76 -4.14
N ARG A 148 -9.00 11.90 -4.22
CA ARG A 148 -9.79 11.34 -5.32
C ARG A 148 -9.22 11.71 -6.69
N GLN A 149 -8.82 12.97 -6.88
CA GLN A 149 -8.25 13.41 -8.15
C GLN A 149 -6.95 12.70 -8.48
N GLN A 150 -6.07 12.50 -7.51
CA GLN A 150 -4.82 11.77 -7.71
C GLN A 150 -5.05 10.30 -8.11
N TYR A 151 -6.08 9.64 -7.55
CA TYR A 151 -6.46 8.31 -8.00
C TYR A 151 -6.97 8.31 -9.46
N LEU A 152 -7.76 9.30 -9.85
CA LEU A 152 -8.25 9.43 -11.23
C LEU A 152 -7.08 9.69 -12.20
N ASP A 153 -6.18 10.60 -11.86
CA ASP A 153 -5.00 10.94 -12.68
C ASP A 153 -4.03 9.74 -12.83
N ALA A 154 -4.01 8.84 -11.84
CA ALA A 154 -3.16 7.65 -11.87
C ALA A 154 -3.66 6.56 -12.84
N GLN A 155 -4.92 6.59 -13.27
CA GLN A 155 -5.51 5.56 -14.13
C GLN A 155 -4.81 5.46 -15.49
N ASP A 156 -4.47 6.58 -16.12
CA ASP A 156 -3.78 6.56 -17.42
C ASP A 156 -2.37 5.98 -17.32
N ARG A 157 -1.67 6.28 -16.22
CA ARG A 157 -0.38 5.63 -15.95
C ARG A 157 -0.57 4.12 -15.76
N LEU A 158 -1.58 3.69 -15.02
CA LEU A 158 -1.85 2.26 -14.83
C LEU A 158 -2.09 1.55 -16.16
N ARG A 159 -2.88 2.14 -17.07
CA ARG A 159 -3.10 1.57 -18.42
C ARG A 159 -1.77 1.37 -19.18
N ARG A 160 -0.86 2.35 -19.12
CA ARG A 160 0.47 2.23 -19.74
C ARG A 160 1.29 1.11 -19.10
N VAL A 161 1.35 1.05 -17.77
CA VAL A 161 2.05 -0.01 -17.03
C VAL A 161 1.53 -1.40 -17.40
N LEU A 162 0.20 -1.57 -17.45
CA LEU A 162 -0.42 -2.84 -17.85
C LEU A 162 -0.08 -3.21 -19.30
N SER A 163 -0.06 -2.24 -20.21
CA SER A 163 0.30 -2.47 -21.62
C SER A 163 1.77 -2.85 -21.80
N GLU A 164 2.67 -2.27 -21.01
CA GLU A 164 4.11 -2.53 -21.08
C GLU A 164 4.50 -3.87 -20.41
N LEU A 165 4.04 -4.08 -19.18
CA LEU A 165 4.37 -5.27 -18.40
C LEU A 165 3.57 -6.50 -18.84
N LYS A 166 2.40 -6.31 -19.42
CA LYS A 166 1.45 -7.37 -19.84
C LYS A 166 1.26 -8.42 -18.72
N PRO A 167 0.89 -8.03 -17.52
CA PRO A 167 0.68 -8.99 -16.44
C PRO A 167 -0.47 -9.93 -16.77
N LYS A 168 -0.41 -11.17 -16.29
CA LYS A 168 -1.55 -12.09 -16.30
C LYS A 168 -2.51 -11.78 -15.16
N GLY A 169 -1.99 -11.27 -14.05
CA GLY A 169 -2.78 -10.89 -12.89
C GLY A 169 -2.24 -9.70 -12.12
N VAL A 170 -3.13 -8.99 -11.43
CA VAL A 170 -2.80 -7.84 -10.57
C VAL A 170 -3.33 -8.08 -9.16
N TRP A 171 -2.44 -8.06 -8.19
CA TRP A 171 -2.82 -8.04 -6.77
C TRP A 171 -2.86 -6.60 -6.27
N ILE A 172 -4.05 -6.08 -6.02
CA ILE A 172 -4.31 -4.70 -5.62
C ILE A 172 -4.35 -4.62 -4.08
N LEU A 173 -3.50 -3.78 -3.49
CA LEU A 173 -3.32 -3.65 -2.05
C LEU A 173 -3.92 -2.34 -1.53
N GLY A 174 -5.17 -2.39 -1.13
CA GLY A 174 -5.93 -1.26 -0.60
C GLY A 174 -7.32 -1.17 -1.24
N THR A 175 -8.35 -1.27 -0.41
CA THR A 175 -9.75 -1.24 -0.89
C THR A 175 -10.13 0.11 -1.46
N GLU A 176 -9.57 1.22 -0.95
CA GLU A 176 -9.86 2.57 -1.45
C GLU A 176 -9.26 2.75 -2.85
N GLN A 177 -7.97 2.47 -3.04
CA GLN A 177 -7.37 2.50 -4.38
C GLN A 177 -8.01 1.47 -5.32
N GLY A 178 -8.44 0.31 -4.78
CA GLY A 178 -9.13 -0.74 -5.53
C GLY A 178 -10.33 -0.20 -6.27
N ALA A 179 -11.13 0.67 -5.63
CA ALA A 179 -12.29 1.30 -6.27
C ALA A 179 -11.95 2.08 -7.56
N TYR A 180 -10.71 2.53 -7.71
CA TYR A 180 -10.24 3.28 -8.89
C TYR A 180 -9.38 2.45 -9.85
N SER A 181 -8.60 1.50 -9.33
CA SER A 181 -7.66 0.71 -10.14
C SER A 181 -8.28 -0.58 -10.70
N GLU A 182 -9.13 -1.27 -9.94
CA GLU A 182 -9.76 -2.52 -10.38
C GLU A 182 -10.56 -2.37 -11.69
N PRO A 183 -11.42 -1.35 -11.87
CA PRO A 183 -12.14 -1.15 -13.13
C PRO A 183 -11.21 -1.02 -14.34
N VAL A 184 -10.04 -0.35 -14.16
CA VAL A 184 -9.04 -0.19 -15.21
C VAL A 184 -8.40 -1.54 -15.57
N VAL A 185 -8.01 -2.32 -14.55
CA VAL A 185 -7.39 -3.63 -14.75
C VAL A 185 -8.33 -4.59 -15.47
N ARG A 186 -9.59 -4.66 -15.02
CA ARG A 186 -10.62 -5.51 -15.61
C ARG A 186 -10.97 -5.10 -17.04
N ALA A 187 -11.05 -3.79 -17.33
CA ALA A 187 -11.29 -3.28 -18.68
C ALA A 187 -10.18 -3.64 -19.68
N MET A 188 -8.97 -3.92 -19.18
CA MET A 188 -7.85 -4.41 -20.00
C MET A 188 -7.79 -5.95 -20.08
N GLY A 189 -8.80 -6.66 -19.59
CA GLY A 189 -8.87 -8.13 -19.65
C GLY A 189 -7.89 -8.83 -18.71
N VAL A 190 -7.35 -8.15 -17.70
CA VAL A 190 -6.39 -8.71 -16.75
C VAL A 190 -7.12 -9.19 -15.49
N ALA A 191 -6.81 -10.39 -15.01
CA ALA A 191 -7.33 -10.89 -13.75
C ALA A 191 -6.83 -10.01 -12.58
N CYS A 192 -7.69 -9.76 -11.58
CA CYS A 192 -7.24 -9.02 -10.39
C CYS A 192 -8.01 -9.41 -9.13
N GLU A 193 -7.32 -9.27 -8.01
CA GLU A 193 -7.88 -9.42 -6.67
C GLU A 193 -7.52 -8.20 -5.81
N VAL A 194 -8.49 -7.71 -5.06
CA VAL A 194 -8.35 -6.56 -4.16
C VAL A 194 -8.26 -7.05 -2.72
N SER A 195 -7.17 -6.75 -2.07
CA SER A 195 -6.95 -7.03 -0.65
C SER A 195 -6.92 -5.74 0.17
N PRO A 196 -7.17 -5.78 1.48
CA PRO A 196 -6.97 -4.62 2.34
C PRO A 196 -5.50 -4.17 2.32
N HIS A 197 -5.26 -2.89 2.63
CA HIS A 197 -3.88 -2.38 2.67
C HIS A 197 -3.07 -3.07 3.78
N PRO A 198 -1.83 -3.55 3.50
CA PRO A 198 -1.06 -4.36 4.45
C PRO A 198 -0.76 -3.67 5.78
N THR A 199 -0.69 -2.33 5.81
CA THR A 199 -0.43 -1.56 7.04
C THR A 199 -1.68 -1.23 7.83
N ARG A 200 -2.87 -1.56 7.31
CA ARG A 200 -4.13 -1.32 8.03
C ARG A 200 -4.15 -2.13 9.33
N ILE A 201 -4.64 -1.51 10.41
CA ILE A 201 -4.79 -2.16 11.71
C ILE A 201 -5.71 -3.38 11.56
N GLY A 202 -5.31 -4.51 12.17
CA GLY A 202 -6.06 -5.77 12.13
C GLY A 202 -5.82 -6.63 10.88
N VAL A 203 -5.19 -6.12 9.83
CA VAL A 203 -4.85 -6.94 8.65
C VAL A 203 -3.69 -7.87 9.00
N THR A 204 -3.92 -9.17 8.86
CA THR A 204 -2.92 -10.22 9.06
C THR A 204 -2.34 -10.70 7.73
N SER A 205 -1.20 -11.42 7.78
CA SER A 205 -0.67 -12.09 6.58
C SER A 205 -1.63 -13.17 6.05
N ALA A 206 -2.35 -13.85 6.92
CA ALA A 206 -3.36 -14.83 6.52
C ALA A 206 -4.48 -14.18 5.70
N TRP A 207 -5.05 -13.07 6.18
CA TRP A 207 -6.08 -12.35 5.44
C TRP A 207 -5.60 -11.81 4.08
N LEU A 208 -4.38 -11.27 4.03
CA LEU A 208 -3.78 -10.89 2.75
C LEU A 208 -3.55 -12.11 1.84
N GLY A 209 -3.22 -13.24 2.43
CA GLY A 209 -2.99 -14.51 1.73
C GLY A 209 -4.24 -15.01 0.99
N GLU A 210 -5.43 -14.77 1.52
CA GLU A 210 -6.69 -15.12 0.86
C GLU A 210 -6.76 -14.50 -0.55
N GLY A 211 -6.52 -13.19 -0.67
CA GLY A 211 -6.53 -12.51 -1.98
C GLY A 211 -5.40 -12.97 -2.91
N TRP A 212 -4.20 -13.19 -2.37
CA TRP A 212 -3.09 -13.74 -3.16
C TRP A 212 -3.42 -15.12 -3.71
N HIS A 213 -3.93 -16.02 -2.89
CA HIS A 213 -4.25 -17.38 -3.30
C HIS A 213 -5.44 -17.43 -4.26
N ALA A 214 -6.44 -16.56 -4.09
CA ALA A 214 -7.56 -16.42 -5.02
C ALA A 214 -7.06 -15.98 -6.41
N LEU A 215 -6.16 -14.97 -6.48
CA LEU A 215 -5.55 -14.55 -7.73
C LEU A 215 -4.78 -15.70 -8.40
N VAL A 216 -3.92 -16.39 -7.62
CA VAL A 216 -3.12 -17.51 -8.16
C VAL A 216 -4.00 -18.66 -8.65
N ALA A 217 -5.10 -18.96 -7.95
CA ALA A 217 -6.06 -19.97 -8.39
C ALA A 217 -6.73 -19.58 -9.71
N THR A 218 -7.16 -18.32 -9.86
CA THR A 218 -7.71 -17.77 -11.10
C THR A 218 -6.71 -17.89 -12.26
N LEU A 219 -5.44 -17.56 -12.03
CA LEU A 219 -4.42 -17.64 -13.08
C LEU A 219 -4.11 -19.08 -13.51
N ARG A 220 -4.20 -20.04 -12.59
CA ARG A 220 -4.02 -21.47 -12.91
C ARG A 220 -5.17 -22.05 -13.75
N SER A 221 -6.39 -21.53 -13.56
CA SER A 221 -7.56 -21.98 -14.35
C SER A 221 -7.60 -21.42 -15.76
N GLN A 222 -6.80 -20.39 -16.05
CA GLN A 222 -6.72 -19.74 -17.37
C GLN A 222 -5.57 -20.22 -18.25
N GLY A 223 -4.67 -21.02 -17.72
CA GLY A 223 -3.48 -21.53 -18.43
C GLY A 223 -3.48 -22.99 -18.64
#